data_01f29e3d580e0ff10af800847cc6931b
#
_entry.id   01f29e3d580e0ff10af800847cc6931b
#
_cell.length_a   1.000
_cell.length_b   1.000
_cell.length_c   1.000
_cell.angle_alpha   90.00
_cell.angle_beta   90.00
_cell.angle_gamma   90.00
#
_symmetry.space_group_name_H-M   'P 1'
#
loop_
_entity.id
_entity.type
_entity.pdbx_description
1 polymer ?
#
loop_
_entity_poly.entity_id
_entity_poly.type
_entity_poly.pdbx_seq_one_letter_code
_entity_poly.pdbx_strand_id
1 'polypeptide(L)'
;MEFHCWGISHKSTSLEVREKFAFNKEKIDEIIANLKGITPFDNGVFLSTCNRTEFYSFCKRTEIKNFDSFLERLTGKDINLRKNDQYLFSNNDAFKHLLRVMTGVDSMIVGEPDIFGQVKKSFQNSKSFNYLGSDLEVIFSRAIKLTKEIRSETQLSKNPLSIASLVENKILEVEKKPVLVIGAGDVGKALIKRLTDKDYDINLYNRSEISIENIKSKPLSSVKEDIGNFEIIVVAAASEQSFFDESHLPGNNYLIFDLAIPRNLPHEIKDSKNTNVLTLDELSGMVDENLKGRESAVKKAENLISINSDQEFVKLKNRKNLNTAQKKFHQEQIEIREKAID
;
A
#
# COMPACT_ATOMS: atom_id res chain seq x y z
N MET A 1 26.85 2.58 -4.88
CA MET A 1 25.42 2.20 -4.80
C MET A 1 24.60 3.44 -4.56
N GLU A 2 23.45 3.57 -5.21
CA GLU A 2 22.53 4.69 -5.13
C GLU A 2 21.20 4.22 -4.55
N PHE A 3 20.46 5.13 -3.93
CA PHE A 3 19.11 4.84 -3.43
C PHE A 3 18.12 4.88 -4.59
N HIS A 4 17.35 3.83 -4.75
CA HIS A 4 16.36 3.71 -5.82
C HIS A 4 14.99 3.31 -5.28
N CYS A 5 13.95 3.75 -6.00
CA CYS A 5 12.60 3.24 -5.92
C CYS A 5 12.19 2.79 -7.32
N TRP A 6 11.98 1.50 -7.50
CA TRP A 6 11.26 0.93 -8.63
C TRP A 6 9.81 0.72 -8.24
N GLY A 7 8.88 0.95 -9.16
CA GLY A 7 7.48 0.69 -8.82
C GLY A 7 6.49 0.84 -9.96
N ILE A 8 5.28 0.40 -9.65
CA ILE A 8 4.04 0.63 -10.40
C ILE A 8 3.00 1.25 -9.48
N SER A 9 2.06 2.00 -10.02
CA SER A 9 0.95 2.58 -9.25
C SER A 9 -0.29 2.79 -10.11
N HIS A 10 -1.40 3.15 -9.47
CA HIS A 10 -2.64 3.54 -10.14
C HIS A 10 -2.47 4.67 -11.18
N LYS A 11 -1.38 5.44 -11.10
CA LYS A 11 -1.05 6.51 -12.07
C LYS A 11 -0.32 6.01 -13.31
N SER A 12 0.34 4.87 -13.21
CA SER A 12 1.18 4.33 -14.28
C SER A 12 0.58 3.10 -14.95
N THR A 13 -0.31 2.37 -14.26
CA THR A 13 -0.84 1.09 -14.75
C THR A 13 -2.35 0.97 -14.60
N SER A 14 -2.96 0.14 -15.46
CA SER A 14 -4.35 -0.29 -15.30
C SER A 14 -4.55 -1.17 -14.06
N LEU A 15 -5.80 -1.35 -13.65
CA LEU A 15 -6.17 -2.23 -12.55
C LEU A 15 -5.71 -3.68 -12.82
N GLU A 16 -5.91 -4.19 -14.04
CA GLU A 16 -5.50 -5.54 -14.44
C GLU A 16 -4.00 -5.81 -14.25
N VAL A 17 -3.16 -4.82 -14.55
CA VAL A 17 -1.71 -4.92 -14.31
C VAL A 17 -1.42 -4.89 -12.81
N ARG A 18 -2.06 -3.99 -12.05
CA ARG A 18 -1.87 -3.92 -10.59
C ARG A 18 -2.28 -5.20 -9.87
N GLU A 19 -3.34 -5.87 -10.33
CA GLU A 19 -3.80 -7.16 -9.77
C GLU A 19 -2.74 -8.24 -9.84
N LYS A 20 -1.91 -8.26 -10.89
CA LYS A 20 -0.78 -9.21 -11.01
C LYS A 20 0.30 -8.97 -9.94
N PHE A 21 0.44 -7.74 -9.48
CA PHE A 21 1.40 -7.31 -8.43
C PHE A 21 0.77 -7.22 -7.04
N ALA A 22 -0.50 -7.52 -6.88
CA ALA A 22 -1.13 -7.57 -5.57
C ALA A 22 -0.63 -8.81 -4.81
N PHE A 23 0.35 -8.60 -3.96
CA PHE A 23 0.93 -9.65 -3.13
C PHE A 23 0.37 -9.58 -1.71
N ASN A 24 -0.15 -10.70 -1.24
CA ASN A 24 -0.54 -10.85 0.16
C ASN A 24 0.71 -10.90 1.07
N LYS A 25 0.50 -10.87 2.37
CA LYS A 25 1.60 -10.86 3.34
C LYS A 25 2.50 -12.09 3.20
N GLU A 26 1.93 -13.27 3.05
CA GLU A 26 2.64 -14.54 2.92
C GLU A 26 3.56 -14.52 1.69
N LYS A 27 3.07 -14.00 0.56
CA LYS A 27 3.87 -13.89 -0.67
C LYS A 27 4.96 -12.83 -0.56
N ILE A 28 4.70 -11.71 0.13
CA ILE A 28 5.72 -10.69 0.42
C ILE A 28 6.83 -11.29 1.28
N ASP A 29 6.48 -12.04 2.31
CA ASP A 29 7.44 -12.70 3.20
C ASP A 29 8.31 -13.72 2.44
N GLU A 30 7.71 -14.48 1.54
CA GLU A 30 8.42 -15.40 0.62
C GLU A 30 9.38 -14.64 -0.31
N ILE A 31 8.91 -13.54 -0.93
CA ILE A 31 9.73 -12.70 -1.81
C ILE A 31 10.95 -12.16 -1.03
N ILE A 32 10.76 -11.62 0.16
CA ILE A 32 11.85 -11.09 0.99
C ILE A 32 12.82 -12.20 1.37
N ALA A 33 12.33 -13.37 1.78
CA ALA A 33 13.17 -14.51 2.12
C ALA A 33 14.02 -14.97 0.93
N ASN A 34 13.46 -14.98 -0.27
CA ASN A 34 14.15 -15.36 -1.49
C ASN A 34 15.13 -14.28 -1.98
N LEU A 35 14.86 -12.98 -1.73
CA LEU A 35 15.75 -11.88 -2.08
C LEU A 35 16.97 -11.80 -1.16
N LYS A 36 16.81 -12.23 0.09
CA LYS A 36 17.88 -12.13 1.09
C LYS A 36 19.10 -12.95 0.68
N GLY A 37 20.26 -12.27 0.62
CA GLY A 37 21.52 -12.87 0.19
C GLY A 37 21.72 -12.96 -1.33
N ILE A 38 20.75 -12.48 -2.13
CA ILE A 38 20.87 -12.41 -3.58
C ILE A 38 21.35 -11.02 -4.00
N THR A 39 22.61 -10.90 -4.38
CA THR A 39 23.12 -9.67 -4.98
C THR A 39 22.48 -9.46 -6.36
N PRO A 40 21.97 -8.26 -6.70
CA PRO A 40 22.18 -6.97 -6.02
C PRO A 40 21.06 -6.57 -5.05
N PHE A 41 20.07 -7.41 -4.80
CA PHE A 41 18.86 -7.12 -4.04
C PHE A 41 18.89 -7.78 -2.64
N ASP A 42 20.06 -7.79 -2.01
CA ASP A 42 20.29 -8.38 -0.68
C ASP A 42 19.73 -7.53 0.47
N ASN A 43 19.23 -6.35 0.19
CA ASN A 43 18.52 -5.49 1.13
C ASN A 43 17.47 -4.63 0.44
N GLY A 44 16.36 -4.35 1.11
CA GLY A 44 15.30 -3.54 0.54
C GLY A 44 14.06 -3.41 1.43
N VAL A 45 13.16 -2.54 1.00
CA VAL A 45 11.80 -2.44 1.54
C VAL A 45 10.82 -2.69 0.40
N PHE A 46 9.98 -3.70 0.55
CA PHE A 46 8.96 -4.08 -0.42
C PHE A 46 7.59 -3.61 0.06
N LEU A 47 7.00 -2.67 -0.65
CA LEU A 47 5.66 -2.14 -0.39
C LEU A 47 4.69 -2.70 -1.43
N SER A 48 3.64 -3.38 -0.98
CA SER A 48 2.52 -3.78 -1.84
C SER A 48 1.20 -3.38 -1.17
N THR A 49 0.40 -2.64 -1.90
CA THR A 49 -0.93 -2.15 -1.50
C THR A 49 -1.90 -2.34 -2.65
N CYS A 50 -3.17 -2.00 -2.48
CA CYS A 50 -4.15 -2.00 -3.57
C CYS A 50 -3.77 -1.04 -4.72
N ASN A 51 -3.05 0.04 -4.43
CA ASN A 51 -2.81 1.11 -5.40
C ASN A 51 -1.37 1.19 -5.92
N ARG A 52 -0.43 0.45 -5.32
CA ARG A 52 0.98 0.45 -5.73
C ARG A 52 1.73 -0.76 -5.27
N THR A 53 2.74 -1.13 -6.04
CA THR A 53 3.80 -2.04 -5.62
C THR A 53 5.13 -1.38 -5.90
N GLU A 54 5.94 -1.22 -4.85
CA GLU A 54 7.22 -0.52 -4.90
C GLU A 54 8.31 -1.30 -4.19
N PHE A 55 9.52 -1.21 -4.74
CA PHE A 55 10.72 -1.76 -4.14
C PHE A 55 11.77 -0.66 -3.96
N TYR A 56 12.21 -0.46 -2.73
CA TYR A 56 13.22 0.51 -2.35
C TYR A 56 14.50 -0.20 -1.97
N SER A 57 15.62 0.13 -2.61
CA SER A 57 16.91 -0.52 -2.35
C SER A 57 18.09 0.38 -2.64
N PHE A 58 19.25 0.01 -2.11
CA PHE A 58 20.56 0.53 -2.52
C PHE A 58 21.24 -0.46 -3.45
N CYS A 59 21.26 -0.16 -4.75
CA CYS A 59 21.87 -0.98 -5.78
C CYS A 59 22.42 -0.12 -6.91
N LYS A 60 22.87 -0.71 -8.02
CA LYS A 60 23.18 0.04 -9.23
C LYS A 60 21.91 0.27 -10.05
N ARG A 61 21.84 1.42 -10.74
CA ARG A 61 20.70 1.76 -11.59
C ARG A 61 20.46 0.73 -12.72
N THR A 62 21.51 0.12 -13.22
CA THR A 62 21.41 -0.93 -14.27
C THR A 62 20.75 -2.22 -13.75
N GLU A 63 20.88 -2.49 -12.48
CA GLU A 63 20.34 -3.68 -11.82
C GLU A 63 18.84 -3.50 -11.52
N ILE A 64 18.45 -2.37 -10.91
CA ILE A 64 17.06 -2.09 -10.55
C ILE A 64 16.12 -1.93 -11.75
N LYS A 65 16.65 -1.57 -12.91
CA LYS A 65 15.86 -1.45 -14.15
C LYS A 65 15.20 -2.74 -14.59
N ASN A 66 15.75 -3.88 -14.20
CA ASN A 66 15.28 -5.22 -14.57
C ASN A 66 14.60 -5.91 -13.38
N PHE A 67 14.15 -5.14 -12.39
CA PHE A 67 13.52 -5.69 -11.20
C PHE A 67 12.19 -6.39 -11.50
N ASP A 68 11.43 -5.92 -12.49
CA ASP A 68 10.25 -6.57 -13.06
C ASP A 68 10.53 -8.00 -13.50
N SER A 69 11.51 -8.19 -14.37
CA SER A 69 11.93 -9.53 -14.85
C SER A 69 12.46 -10.41 -13.72
N PHE A 70 13.01 -9.81 -12.67
CA PHE A 70 13.42 -10.54 -11.50
C PHE A 70 12.22 -11.01 -10.67
N LEU A 71 11.19 -10.16 -10.50
CA LEU A 71 9.94 -10.52 -9.86
C LEU A 71 9.16 -11.62 -10.63
N GLU A 72 9.16 -11.56 -11.95
CA GLU A 72 8.56 -12.61 -12.80
C GLU A 72 9.17 -13.98 -12.48
N ARG A 73 10.51 -14.07 -12.45
CA ARG A 73 11.21 -15.31 -12.10
C ARG A 73 10.93 -15.79 -10.68
N LEU A 74 10.86 -14.86 -9.72
CA LEU A 74 10.58 -15.19 -8.31
C LEU A 74 9.16 -15.67 -8.08
N THR A 75 8.20 -15.05 -8.77
CA THR A 75 6.77 -15.31 -8.53
C THR A 75 6.18 -16.33 -9.46
N GLY A 76 6.86 -16.64 -10.57
CA GLY A 76 6.34 -17.48 -11.65
C GLY A 76 5.18 -16.85 -12.42
N LYS A 77 4.88 -15.55 -12.16
CA LYS A 77 3.81 -14.83 -12.84
C LYS A 77 4.34 -14.19 -14.12
N ASP A 78 3.58 -14.31 -15.21
CA ASP A 78 3.80 -13.53 -16.45
C ASP A 78 3.30 -12.09 -16.20
N ILE A 79 4.23 -11.21 -15.94
CA ILE A 79 3.93 -9.83 -15.55
C ILE A 79 3.78 -8.92 -16.79
N ASN A 80 4.61 -9.12 -17.82
CA ASN A 80 4.56 -8.40 -19.11
C ASN A 80 4.36 -6.88 -18.97
N LEU A 81 5.20 -6.22 -18.18
CA LEU A 81 5.14 -4.77 -18.02
C LEU A 81 5.61 -4.03 -19.27
N ARG A 82 4.82 -3.07 -19.72
CA ARG A 82 5.27 -2.10 -20.71
C ARG A 82 6.21 -1.10 -20.05
N LYS A 83 7.10 -0.49 -20.83
CA LYS A 83 8.07 0.48 -20.32
C LYS A 83 7.43 1.66 -19.57
N ASN A 84 6.22 2.05 -19.97
CA ASN A 84 5.49 3.16 -19.37
C ASN A 84 4.64 2.75 -18.16
N ASP A 85 4.49 1.47 -17.90
CA ASP A 85 3.72 0.96 -16.76
C ASP A 85 4.49 1.07 -15.45
N GLN A 86 5.81 1.24 -15.52
CA GLN A 86 6.70 1.30 -14.37
C GLN A 86 7.45 2.62 -14.29
N TYR A 87 7.85 2.98 -13.09
CA TYR A 87 8.72 4.14 -12.85
C TYR A 87 9.96 3.74 -12.07
N LEU A 88 11.01 4.52 -12.25
CA LEU A 88 12.27 4.38 -11.55
C LEU A 88 12.77 5.74 -11.10
N PHE A 89 12.70 5.98 -9.81
CA PHE A 89 13.29 7.16 -9.16
C PHE A 89 14.66 6.82 -8.56
N SER A 90 15.54 7.81 -8.48
CA SER A 90 16.89 7.62 -7.95
C SER A 90 17.26 8.74 -6.99
N ASN A 91 17.97 8.40 -5.93
CA ASN A 91 18.54 9.36 -4.97
C ASN A 91 17.50 10.30 -4.38
N ASN A 92 17.65 11.63 -4.54
CA ASN A 92 16.72 12.61 -3.99
C ASN A 92 15.30 12.45 -4.54
N ASP A 93 15.15 12.12 -5.82
CA ASP A 93 13.83 11.88 -6.42
C ASP A 93 13.14 10.67 -5.80
N ALA A 94 13.89 9.60 -5.50
CA ALA A 94 13.36 8.43 -4.79
C ALA A 94 12.97 8.78 -3.35
N PHE A 95 13.75 9.62 -2.66
CA PHE A 95 13.43 10.08 -1.32
C PHE A 95 12.20 11.01 -1.31
N LYS A 96 12.15 11.93 -2.26
CA LYS A 96 10.98 12.81 -2.48
C LYS A 96 9.72 12.01 -2.77
N HIS A 97 9.83 10.99 -3.63
CA HIS A 97 8.73 10.09 -3.93
C HIS A 97 8.27 9.34 -2.67
N LEU A 98 9.18 8.78 -1.88
CA LEU A 98 8.85 8.13 -0.61
C LEU A 98 8.06 9.06 0.33
N LEU A 99 8.46 10.34 0.45
CA LEU A 99 7.73 11.33 1.23
C LEU A 99 6.33 11.60 0.66
N ARG A 100 6.18 11.71 -0.67
CA ARG A 100 4.87 11.88 -1.33
C ARG A 100 3.93 10.71 -1.06
N VAL A 101 4.47 9.49 -1.12
CA VAL A 101 3.73 8.27 -0.78
C VAL A 101 3.30 8.29 0.69
N MET A 102 4.25 8.48 1.60
CA MET A 102 3.99 8.43 3.05
C MET A 102 3.07 9.56 3.55
N THR A 103 3.11 10.73 2.92
CA THR A 103 2.18 11.83 3.25
C THR A 103 0.77 11.60 2.70
N GLY A 104 0.61 10.68 1.76
CA GLY A 104 -0.65 10.43 1.05
C GLY A 104 -0.91 11.43 -0.08
N VAL A 105 0.03 12.32 -0.42
CA VAL A 105 -0.09 13.23 -1.56
C VAL A 105 -0.13 12.47 -2.89
N ASP A 106 0.56 11.33 -2.95
CA ASP A 106 0.57 10.45 -4.13
C ASP A 106 -0.44 9.30 -4.06
N SER A 107 -1.35 9.31 -3.10
CA SER A 107 -2.41 8.31 -2.99
C SER A 107 -3.58 8.62 -3.93
N MET A 108 -4.36 7.58 -4.27
CA MET A 108 -5.60 7.71 -5.03
C MET A 108 -6.60 8.59 -4.28
N ILE A 109 -6.72 8.40 -2.98
CA ILE A 109 -7.41 9.32 -2.08
C ILE A 109 -6.37 10.19 -1.38
N VAL A 110 -6.26 11.42 -1.84
CA VAL A 110 -5.21 12.33 -1.37
C VAL A 110 -5.33 12.59 0.15
N GLY A 111 -4.23 12.35 0.87
CA GLY A 111 -4.15 12.57 2.32
C GLY A 111 -4.71 11.42 3.15
N GLU A 112 -5.04 10.26 2.56
CA GLU A 112 -5.46 9.08 3.32
C GLU A 112 -4.45 8.73 4.42
N PRO A 113 -4.91 8.31 5.61
CA PRO A 113 -4.00 7.99 6.71
C PRO A 113 -3.31 6.63 6.55
N ASP A 114 -3.93 5.71 5.83
CA ASP A 114 -3.60 4.29 5.83
C ASP A 114 -2.25 3.99 5.19
N ILE A 115 -1.88 4.69 4.10
CA ILE A 115 -0.61 4.49 3.40
C ILE A 115 0.61 4.70 4.31
N PHE A 116 0.56 5.67 5.22
CA PHE A 116 1.64 5.88 6.18
C PHE A 116 1.86 4.67 7.09
N GLY A 117 0.75 4.08 7.55
CA GLY A 117 0.76 2.83 8.33
C GLY A 117 1.32 1.66 7.53
N GLN A 118 0.91 1.52 6.27
CA GLN A 118 1.34 0.45 5.37
C GLN A 118 2.85 0.53 5.07
N VAL A 119 3.39 1.71 4.76
CA VAL A 119 4.85 1.89 4.56
C VAL A 119 5.62 1.55 5.84
N LYS A 120 5.13 1.96 7.01
CA LYS A 120 5.76 1.58 8.29
C LYS A 120 5.73 0.07 8.54
N LYS A 121 4.63 -0.60 8.23
CA LYS A 121 4.51 -2.07 8.32
C LYS A 121 5.51 -2.75 7.39
N SER A 122 5.65 -2.30 6.14
CA SER A 122 6.63 -2.83 5.17
C SER A 122 8.07 -2.63 5.64
N PHE A 123 8.40 -1.46 6.16
CA PHE A 123 9.70 -1.18 6.75
C PHE A 123 10.02 -2.10 7.96
N GLN A 124 9.07 -2.29 8.86
CA GLN A 124 9.21 -3.19 10.00
C GLN A 124 9.32 -4.66 9.58
N ASN A 125 8.59 -5.05 8.54
CA ASN A 125 8.65 -6.39 7.96
C ASN A 125 10.07 -6.68 7.43
N SER A 126 10.62 -5.81 6.60
CA SER A 126 12.01 -5.95 6.12
C SER A 126 13.02 -6.04 7.27
N LYS A 127 12.80 -5.27 8.36
CA LYS A 127 13.65 -5.32 9.56
C LYS A 127 13.55 -6.68 10.29
N SER A 128 12.36 -7.25 10.42
CA SER A 128 12.14 -8.54 11.07
C SER A 128 12.82 -9.71 10.32
N PHE A 129 12.94 -9.61 9.00
CA PHE A 129 13.67 -10.56 8.16
C PHE A 129 15.20 -10.32 8.14
N ASN A 130 15.73 -9.32 8.85
CA ASN A 130 17.11 -8.85 8.71
C ASN A 130 17.47 -8.54 7.23
N TYR A 131 16.50 -7.99 6.50
CA TYR A 131 16.60 -7.62 5.09
C TYR A 131 16.79 -6.12 4.90
N LEU A 132 17.09 -5.39 5.96
CA LEU A 132 17.23 -3.94 6.00
C LEU A 132 18.68 -3.53 6.21
N GLY A 133 19.31 -2.96 5.18
CA GLY A 133 20.63 -2.36 5.31
C GLY A 133 20.60 -1.06 6.14
N SER A 134 21.72 -0.73 6.78
CA SER A 134 21.83 0.46 7.66
C SER A 134 21.48 1.78 6.95
N ASP A 135 21.82 1.93 5.67
CA ASP A 135 21.51 3.13 4.88
C ASP A 135 19.99 3.26 4.67
N LEU A 136 19.28 2.14 4.38
CA LEU A 136 17.82 2.13 4.25
C LEU A 136 17.14 2.44 5.58
N GLU A 137 17.65 1.87 6.68
CA GLU A 137 17.10 2.14 8.02
C GLU A 137 17.15 3.64 8.35
N VAL A 138 18.24 4.30 8.00
CA VAL A 138 18.39 5.76 8.20
C VAL A 138 17.41 6.54 7.31
N ILE A 139 17.32 6.19 6.01
CA ILE A 139 16.40 6.87 5.07
C ILE A 139 14.96 6.75 5.53
N PHE A 140 14.48 5.54 5.83
CA PHE A 140 13.10 5.31 6.25
C PHE A 140 12.79 5.96 7.60
N SER A 141 13.72 5.93 8.56
CA SER A 141 13.55 6.61 9.85
C SER A 141 13.40 8.13 9.70
N ARG A 142 14.18 8.72 8.80
CA ARG A 142 14.08 10.17 8.47
C ARG A 142 12.79 10.48 7.74
N ALA A 143 12.42 9.66 6.74
CA ALA A 143 11.15 9.82 6.03
C ALA A 143 9.95 9.75 6.98
N ILE A 144 9.94 8.80 7.92
CA ILE A 144 8.89 8.67 8.95
C ILE A 144 8.78 9.95 9.79
N LYS A 145 9.91 10.51 10.23
CA LYS A 145 9.93 11.74 11.02
C LYS A 145 9.37 12.91 10.22
N LEU A 146 9.93 13.18 9.04
CA LEU A 146 9.49 14.28 8.16
C LEU A 146 8.03 14.16 7.76
N THR A 147 7.55 12.94 7.47
CA THR A 147 6.13 12.73 7.14
C THR A 147 5.21 13.16 8.28
N LYS A 148 5.55 12.84 9.53
CA LYS A 148 4.74 13.28 10.69
C LYS A 148 4.69 14.80 10.78
N GLU A 149 5.83 15.47 10.60
CA GLU A 149 5.94 16.93 10.63
C GLU A 149 5.09 17.55 9.51
N ILE A 150 5.26 17.10 8.27
CA ILE A 150 4.51 17.60 7.10
C ILE A 150 3.00 17.39 7.28
N ARG A 151 2.56 16.19 7.71
CA ARG A 151 1.13 15.90 7.93
C ARG A 151 0.54 16.79 9.03
N SER A 152 1.29 17.06 10.08
CA SER A 152 0.86 17.96 11.17
C SER A 152 0.70 19.40 10.69
N GLU A 153 1.69 19.92 9.94
CA GLU A 153 1.70 21.31 9.47
C GLU A 153 0.67 21.59 8.35
N THR A 154 0.39 20.60 7.51
CA THR A 154 -0.50 20.77 6.34
C THR A 154 -1.95 20.45 6.62
N GLN A 155 -2.22 19.81 7.77
CA GLN A 155 -3.56 19.34 8.12
C GLN A 155 -4.18 18.38 7.06
N LEU A 156 -3.34 17.75 6.20
CA LEU A 156 -3.78 16.76 5.23
C LEU A 156 -4.61 15.63 5.86
N SER A 157 -4.37 15.38 7.14
CA SER A 157 -5.09 14.36 7.92
C SER A 157 -6.36 14.86 8.61
N LYS A 158 -6.73 16.14 8.47
CA LYS A 158 -8.02 16.62 9.00
C LYS A 158 -9.14 16.18 8.08
N ASN A 159 -10.11 15.47 8.64
CA ASN A 159 -11.23 14.86 7.91
C ASN A 159 -10.73 13.99 6.73
N PRO A 160 -9.97 12.92 7.01
CA PRO A 160 -9.46 12.11 5.94
C PRO A 160 -10.63 11.42 5.24
N LEU A 161 -10.75 11.64 3.95
CA LEU A 161 -11.54 10.74 3.12
C LEU A 161 -10.78 9.41 3.10
N SER A 162 -11.43 8.35 3.45
CA SER A 162 -10.91 6.99 3.33
C SER A 162 -11.88 6.18 2.50
N ILE A 163 -11.44 5.07 1.92
CA ILE A 163 -12.35 4.14 1.23
C ILE A 163 -13.54 3.78 2.14
N ALA A 164 -13.27 3.51 3.42
CA ALA A 164 -14.32 3.19 4.38
C ALA A 164 -15.34 4.34 4.53
N SER A 165 -14.91 5.61 4.51
CA SER A 165 -15.85 6.76 4.59
C SER A 165 -16.65 6.95 3.30
N LEU A 166 -16.08 6.64 2.15
CA LEU A 166 -16.82 6.70 0.88
C LEU A 166 -17.89 5.62 0.80
N VAL A 167 -17.54 4.39 1.19
CA VAL A 167 -18.49 3.27 1.27
C VAL A 167 -19.59 3.59 2.26
N GLU A 168 -19.25 4.09 3.46
CA GLU A 168 -20.24 4.54 4.45
C GLU A 168 -21.20 5.58 3.85
N ASN A 169 -20.68 6.63 3.20
CA ASN A 169 -21.53 7.66 2.59
C ASN A 169 -22.49 7.07 1.56
N LYS A 170 -22.01 6.14 0.70
CA LYS A 170 -22.87 5.46 -0.27
C LYS A 170 -23.91 4.56 0.36
N ILE A 171 -23.58 3.88 1.47
CA ILE A 171 -24.55 3.10 2.25
C ILE A 171 -25.63 4.01 2.87
N LEU A 172 -25.24 5.22 3.31
CA LEU A 172 -26.17 6.18 3.89
C LEU A 172 -27.14 6.83 2.86
N GLU A 173 -26.83 6.75 1.56
CA GLU A 173 -27.68 7.23 0.48
C GLU A 173 -28.87 6.30 0.18
N VAL A 174 -28.83 5.06 0.68
CA VAL A 174 -29.89 4.06 0.47
C VAL A 174 -30.65 3.76 1.77
N GLU A 175 -31.77 3.03 1.66
CA GLU A 175 -32.53 2.58 2.82
C GLU A 175 -31.65 1.76 3.78
N LYS A 176 -31.81 2.00 5.08
CA LYS A 176 -31.05 1.29 6.11
C LYS A 176 -31.41 -0.19 6.14
N LYS A 177 -30.46 -1.04 5.77
CA LYS A 177 -30.57 -2.50 5.72
C LYS A 177 -29.37 -3.15 6.37
N PRO A 178 -29.47 -4.43 6.77
CA PRO A 178 -28.31 -5.18 7.24
C PRO A 178 -27.18 -5.19 6.21
N VAL A 179 -25.94 -5.03 6.69
CA VAL A 179 -24.73 -4.98 5.85
C VAL A 179 -23.91 -6.25 6.07
N LEU A 180 -23.62 -6.94 4.98
CA LEU A 180 -22.66 -8.04 4.98
C LEU A 180 -21.26 -7.50 4.65
N VAL A 181 -20.26 -7.80 5.48
CA VAL A 181 -18.86 -7.41 5.28
C VAL A 181 -18.00 -8.67 5.20
N ILE A 182 -17.31 -8.85 4.06
CA ILE A 182 -16.37 -9.95 3.86
C ILE A 182 -14.94 -9.39 4.01
N GLY A 183 -14.28 -9.79 5.09
CA GLY A 183 -12.90 -9.42 5.37
C GLY A 183 -12.74 -8.34 6.44
N ALA A 184 -11.80 -8.60 7.35
CA ALA A 184 -11.44 -7.76 8.48
C ALA A 184 -10.04 -7.14 8.32
N GLY A 185 -9.67 -6.75 7.11
CA GLY A 185 -8.50 -5.93 6.82
C GLY A 185 -8.67 -4.49 7.32
N ASP A 186 -7.70 -3.62 7.04
CA ASP A 186 -7.72 -2.22 7.53
C ASP A 186 -9.00 -1.47 7.08
N VAL A 187 -9.43 -1.64 5.81
CA VAL A 187 -10.67 -1.02 5.29
C VAL A 187 -11.93 -1.62 5.94
N GLY A 188 -12.02 -2.95 6.02
CA GLY A 188 -13.17 -3.63 6.63
C GLY A 188 -13.35 -3.24 8.10
N LYS A 189 -12.26 -3.21 8.88
CA LYS A 189 -12.29 -2.77 10.29
C LYS A 189 -12.75 -1.32 10.43
N ALA A 190 -12.21 -0.43 9.60
CA ALA A 190 -12.58 0.97 9.63
C ALA A 190 -14.06 1.19 9.28
N LEU A 191 -14.57 0.46 8.28
CA LEU A 191 -15.97 0.53 7.88
C LEU A 191 -16.90 -0.01 8.98
N ILE A 192 -16.59 -1.18 9.55
CA ILE A 192 -17.38 -1.78 10.63
C ILE A 192 -17.53 -0.78 11.78
N LYS A 193 -16.42 -0.19 12.26
CA LYS A 193 -16.46 0.81 13.31
C LYS A 193 -17.41 1.97 12.97
N ARG A 194 -17.29 2.54 11.78
CA ARG A 194 -18.10 3.69 11.32
C ARG A 194 -19.58 3.34 11.22
N LEU A 195 -19.92 2.14 10.75
CA LEU A 195 -21.31 1.69 10.63
C LEU A 195 -21.90 1.32 12.00
N THR A 196 -21.07 0.77 12.92
CA THR A 196 -21.48 0.52 14.32
C THR A 196 -21.83 1.83 15.03
N ASP A 197 -21.05 2.91 14.85
CA ASP A 197 -21.34 4.24 15.39
C ASP A 197 -22.69 4.82 14.88
N LYS A 198 -23.28 4.21 13.84
CA LYS A 198 -24.57 4.60 13.22
C LYS A 198 -25.66 3.55 13.39
N ASP A 199 -25.45 2.60 14.30
CA ASP A 199 -26.41 1.54 14.64
C ASP A 199 -26.85 0.68 13.44
N TYR A 200 -25.92 0.36 12.50
CA TYR A 200 -26.18 -0.61 11.45
C TYR A 200 -26.07 -2.04 11.98
N ASP A 201 -26.94 -2.92 11.47
CA ASP A 201 -26.80 -4.37 11.66
C ASP A 201 -25.71 -4.88 10.72
N ILE A 202 -24.58 -5.36 11.28
CA ILE A 202 -23.39 -5.75 10.53
C ILE A 202 -23.13 -7.25 10.74
N ASN A 203 -23.02 -7.97 9.63
CA ASN A 203 -22.65 -9.37 9.60
C ASN A 203 -21.25 -9.51 9.00
N LEU A 204 -20.27 -9.84 9.85
CA LEU A 204 -18.87 -9.97 9.45
C LEU A 204 -18.53 -11.43 9.11
N TYR A 205 -17.89 -11.63 7.94
CA TYR A 205 -17.31 -12.90 7.51
C TYR A 205 -15.80 -12.75 7.32
N ASN A 206 -15.03 -13.66 7.93
CA ASN A 206 -13.58 -13.57 7.86
C ASN A 206 -12.92 -14.96 7.88
N ARG A 207 -11.70 -15.07 7.36
CA ARG A 207 -10.94 -16.33 7.31
C ARG A 207 -10.61 -16.86 8.70
N SER A 208 -10.18 -15.99 9.58
CA SER A 208 -9.91 -16.31 11.01
C SER A 208 -10.97 -15.73 11.91
N GLU A 209 -11.21 -16.38 13.03
CA GLU A 209 -12.13 -15.86 14.04
C GLU A 209 -11.58 -14.54 14.59
N ILE A 210 -12.41 -13.50 14.57
CA ILE A 210 -12.08 -12.16 15.06
C ILE A 210 -13.35 -11.49 15.61
N SER A 211 -13.16 -10.57 16.55
CA SER A 211 -14.22 -9.69 17.04
C SER A 211 -13.84 -8.23 16.87
N ILE A 212 -14.74 -7.44 16.29
CA ILE A 212 -14.59 -5.99 16.07
C ILE A 212 -15.85 -5.31 16.58
N GLU A 213 -15.72 -4.31 17.47
CA GLU A 213 -16.87 -3.59 18.08
C GLU A 213 -17.98 -4.56 18.59
N ASN A 214 -17.55 -5.64 19.25
CA ASN A 214 -18.41 -6.74 19.72
C ASN A 214 -19.07 -7.60 18.63
N ILE A 215 -18.81 -7.37 17.36
CA ILE A 215 -19.29 -8.18 16.25
C ILE A 215 -18.31 -9.34 16.03
N LYS A 216 -18.76 -10.56 16.28
CA LYS A 216 -17.99 -11.78 16.01
C LYS A 216 -18.07 -12.16 14.55
N SER A 217 -16.94 -12.52 13.95
CA SER A 217 -16.93 -13.00 12.58
C SER A 217 -17.50 -14.42 12.47
N LYS A 218 -18.23 -14.65 11.38
CA LYS A 218 -18.59 -15.97 10.87
C LYS A 218 -17.50 -16.48 9.93
N PRO A 219 -17.37 -17.81 9.72
CA PRO A 219 -16.40 -18.36 8.79
C PRO A 219 -16.74 -18.01 7.32
N LEU A 220 -15.72 -17.77 6.49
CA LEU A 220 -15.92 -17.46 5.07
C LEU A 220 -16.66 -18.56 4.29
N SER A 221 -16.57 -19.82 4.74
CA SER A 221 -17.25 -20.96 4.11
C SER A 221 -18.78 -20.84 4.12
N SER A 222 -19.35 -20.11 5.07
CA SER A 222 -20.81 -19.90 5.15
C SER A 222 -21.32 -18.68 4.37
N VAL A 223 -20.46 -17.90 3.72
CA VAL A 223 -20.88 -16.72 2.93
C VAL A 223 -21.91 -17.08 1.88
N LYS A 224 -21.69 -18.17 1.12
CA LYS A 224 -22.57 -18.57 0.01
C LYS A 224 -23.99 -18.92 0.45
N GLU A 225 -24.13 -19.44 1.65
CA GLU A 225 -25.44 -19.82 2.22
C GLU A 225 -26.22 -18.60 2.72
N ASP A 226 -25.49 -17.61 3.26
CA ASP A 226 -26.11 -16.49 3.94
C ASP A 226 -26.29 -15.23 3.04
N ILE A 227 -25.47 -15.09 1.98
CA ILE A 227 -25.33 -13.83 1.21
C ILE A 227 -26.64 -13.34 0.58
N GLY A 228 -27.50 -14.28 0.15
CA GLY A 228 -28.80 -13.93 -0.42
C GLY A 228 -29.76 -13.18 0.52
N ASN A 229 -29.45 -13.13 1.82
CA ASN A 229 -30.24 -12.42 2.82
C ASN A 229 -29.84 -10.94 2.95
N PHE A 230 -28.82 -10.48 2.22
CA PHE A 230 -28.28 -9.12 2.34
C PHE A 230 -28.35 -8.39 1.00
N GLU A 231 -28.88 -7.18 0.99
CA GLU A 231 -28.89 -6.32 -0.18
C GLU A 231 -27.67 -5.38 -0.24
N ILE A 232 -26.98 -5.17 0.90
CA ILE A 232 -25.76 -4.36 0.98
C ILE A 232 -24.59 -5.28 1.31
N ILE A 233 -23.65 -5.41 0.38
CA ILE A 233 -22.53 -6.34 0.47
C ILE A 233 -21.21 -5.59 0.25
N VAL A 234 -20.25 -5.80 1.15
CA VAL A 234 -18.92 -5.19 1.07
C VAL A 234 -17.86 -6.28 1.06
N VAL A 235 -17.12 -6.40 -0.04
CA VAL A 235 -16.00 -7.33 -0.19
C VAL A 235 -14.70 -6.56 0.04
N ALA A 236 -14.10 -6.75 1.21
CA ALA A 236 -12.87 -6.10 1.64
C ALA A 236 -11.73 -7.11 1.93
N ALA A 237 -11.84 -8.34 1.42
CA ALA A 237 -10.84 -9.38 1.50
C ALA A 237 -10.36 -9.79 0.12
N ALA A 238 -9.05 -9.88 -0.08
CA ALA A 238 -8.46 -10.43 -1.29
C ALA A 238 -8.50 -11.96 -1.27
N SER A 239 -8.89 -12.57 -2.38
CA SER A 239 -8.86 -14.02 -2.61
C SER A 239 -8.60 -14.31 -4.09
N GLU A 240 -7.92 -15.41 -4.37
CA GLU A 240 -7.74 -15.91 -5.75
C GLU A 240 -9.04 -16.46 -6.35
N GLN A 241 -9.96 -16.91 -5.48
CA GLN A 241 -11.27 -17.38 -5.90
C GLN A 241 -12.35 -16.45 -5.39
N SER A 242 -13.39 -16.26 -6.21
CA SER A 242 -14.56 -15.49 -5.81
C SER A 242 -15.26 -16.11 -4.60
N PHE A 243 -15.70 -15.30 -3.68
CA PHE A 243 -16.46 -15.73 -2.52
C PHE A 243 -17.86 -16.20 -2.89
N PHE A 244 -18.44 -15.65 -3.96
CA PHE A 244 -19.78 -15.99 -4.46
C PHE A 244 -19.89 -15.64 -5.95
N ASP A 245 -20.92 -16.10 -6.59
CA ASP A 245 -21.32 -15.80 -7.98
C ASP A 245 -22.79 -15.34 -8.04
N GLU A 246 -23.29 -15.03 -9.23
CA GLU A 246 -24.65 -14.50 -9.45
C GLU A 246 -25.73 -15.47 -8.94
N SER A 247 -25.51 -16.79 -8.98
CA SER A 247 -26.49 -17.77 -8.51
C SER A 247 -26.80 -17.68 -7.01
N HIS A 248 -25.92 -17.06 -6.24
CA HIS A 248 -26.09 -16.82 -4.81
C HIS A 248 -26.85 -15.53 -4.51
N LEU A 249 -27.26 -14.76 -5.53
CA LEU A 249 -27.98 -13.49 -5.42
C LEU A 249 -29.40 -13.60 -6.00
N PRO A 250 -30.34 -14.25 -5.31
CA PRO A 250 -31.66 -14.54 -5.86
C PRO A 250 -32.60 -13.32 -5.93
N GLY A 251 -32.23 -12.21 -5.30
CA GLY A 251 -33.03 -10.99 -5.21
C GLY A 251 -32.69 -9.98 -6.32
N ASN A 252 -33.19 -8.75 -6.11
CA ASN A 252 -32.94 -7.60 -6.98
C ASN A 252 -32.41 -6.43 -6.13
N ASN A 253 -31.77 -5.45 -6.78
CA ASN A 253 -31.30 -4.20 -6.16
C ASN A 253 -30.19 -4.38 -5.12
N TYR A 254 -29.21 -5.22 -5.43
CA TYR A 254 -28.02 -5.35 -4.60
C TYR A 254 -27.10 -4.13 -4.76
N LEU A 255 -26.63 -3.57 -3.66
CA LEU A 255 -25.54 -2.60 -3.61
C LEU A 255 -24.27 -3.33 -3.13
N ILE A 256 -23.32 -3.51 -4.05
CA ILE A 256 -22.12 -4.30 -3.79
C ILE A 256 -20.88 -3.42 -3.93
N PHE A 257 -20.00 -3.47 -2.94
CA PHE A 257 -18.71 -2.80 -2.96
C PHE A 257 -17.61 -3.84 -3.11
N ASP A 258 -16.91 -3.86 -4.26
CA ASP A 258 -15.71 -4.68 -4.45
C ASP A 258 -14.45 -3.84 -4.20
N LEU A 259 -13.95 -3.93 -2.98
CA LEU A 259 -12.75 -3.22 -2.51
C LEU A 259 -11.51 -4.10 -2.55
N ALA A 260 -11.66 -5.35 -3.02
CA ALA A 260 -10.56 -6.31 -3.08
C ALA A 260 -9.63 -6.04 -4.27
N ILE A 261 -8.34 -6.27 -4.07
CA ILE A 261 -7.35 -6.35 -5.14
C ILE A 261 -6.47 -7.60 -4.88
N PRO A 262 -6.46 -8.57 -5.80
CA PRO A 262 -7.25 -8.62 -7.03
C PRO A 262 -8.76 -8.58 -6.76
N ARG A 263 -9.54 -8.13 -7.76
CA ARG A 263 -11.01 -8.11 -7.68
C ARG A 263 -11.53 -9.49 -7.35
N ASN A 264 -12.56 -9.53 -6.53
CA ASN A 264 -13.13 -10.79 -6.10
C ASN A 264 -14.43 -11.17 -6.83
N LEU A 265 -15.11 -10.18 -7.39
CA LEU A 265 -16.39 -10.44 -8.06
C LEU A 265 -16.21 -10.88 -9.51
N PRO A 266 -16.95 -11.93 -9.95
CA PRO A 266 -17.06 -12.29 -11.35
C PRO A 266 -17.64 -11.14 -12.19
N HIS A 267 -17.27 -11.06 -13.46
CA HIS A 267 -17.75 -10.02 -14.38
C HIS A 267 -19.27 -10.06 -14.55
N GLU A 268 -19.87 -11.23 -14.50
CA GLU A 268 -21.31 -11.45 -14.66
C GLU A 268 -22.12 -10.69 -13.60
N ILE A 269 -21.63 -10.60 -12.37
CA ILE A 269 -22.29 -9.84 -11.29
C ILE A 269 -22.29 -8.35 -11.62
N LYS A 270 -21.19 -7.83 -12.18
CA LYS A 270 -21.10 -6.40 -12.53
C LYS A 270 -22.04 -6.03 -13.68
N ASP A 271 -22.25 -6.93 -14.61
CA ASP A 271 -23.07 -6.71 -15.80
C ASP A 271 -24.56 -7.02 -15.55
N SER A 272 -24.88 -7.56 -14.37
CA SER A 272 -26.27 -7.90 -14.00
C SER A 272 -27.11 -6.66 -13.75
N LYS A 273 -28.33 -6.66 -14.25
CA LYS A 273 -29.29 -5.58 -14.04
C LYS A 273 -29.78 -5.49 -12.59
N ASN A 274 -29.57 -6.53 -11.82
CA ASN A 274 -30.03 -6.64 -10.44
C ASN A 274 -29.00 -6.15 -9.41
N THR A 275 -27.82 -5.74 -9.86
CA THR A 275 -26.72 -5.34 -9.01
C THR A 275 -26.19 -3.95 -9.38
N ASN A 276 -25.91 -3.16 -8.38
CA ASN A 276 -25.13 -1.93 -8.48
C ASN A 276 -23.77 -2.19 -7.84
N VAL A 277 -22.74 -2.44 -8.66
CA VAL A 277 -21.39 -2.76 -8.17
C VAL A 277 -20.52 -1.52 -8.25
N LEU A 278 -19.96 -1.12 -7.10
CA LEU A 278 -18.98 -0.05 -6.99
C LEU A 278 -17.61 -0.63 -6.66
N THR A 279 -16.67 -0.47 -7.56
CA THR A 279 -15.28 -0.90 -7.37
C THR A 279 -14.46 0.17 -6.64
N LEU A 280 -13.29 -0.25 -6.15
CA LEU A 280 -12.33 0.67 -5.52
C LEU A 280 -11.98 1.87 -6.43
N ASP A 281 -11.78 1.62 -7.74
CA ASP A 281 -11.43 2.68 -8.70
C ASP A 281 -12.60 3.65 -8.93
N GLU A 282 -13.84 3.15 -9.05
CA GLU A 282 -15.03 3.98 -9.20
C GLU A 282 -15.28 4.84 -7.95
N LEU A 283 -15.17 4.27 -6.76
CA LEU A 283 -15.28 5.03 -5.51
C LEU A 283 -14.21 6.12 -5.42
N SER A 284 -12.98 5.82 -5.83
CA SER A 284 -11.89 6.79 -5.81
C SER A 284 -12.09 7.93 -6.82
N GLY A 285 -12.65 7.64 -8.00
CA GLY A 285 -13.00 8.67 -8.99
C GLY A 285 -14.06 9.67 -8.49
N MET A 286 -14.96 9.25 -7.60
CA MET A 286 -15.95 10.14 -6.99
C MET A 286 -15.34 11.16 -6.00
N VAL A 287 -14.11 10.94 -5.56
CA VAL A 287 -13.38 11.86 -4.64
C VAL A 287 -12.90 13.10 -5.36
N ASP A 288 -12.58 13.01 -6.64
CA ASP A 288 -11.99 14.12 -7.41
C ASP A 288 -12.88 15.37 -7.46
N GLU A 289 -14.19 15.21 -7.35
CA GLU A 289 -15.13 16.34 -7.27
C GLU A 289 -15.04 17.11 -5.94
N ASN A 290 -14.61 16.48 -4.87
CA ASN A 290 -14.45 17.08 -3.53
C ASN A 290 -13.02 17.64 -3.24
N LEU A 291 -12.07 17.47 -4.18
CA LEU A 291 -10.66 17.88 -3.99
C LEU A 291 -10.44 19.39 -3.95
N LYS A 292 -11.35 20.21 -4.47
CA LYS A 292 -11.20 21.69 -4.51
C LYS A 292 -10.90 22.32 -3.15
N GLY A 293 -11.40 21.72 -2.06
CA GLY A 293 -11.11 22.18 -0.68
C GLY A 293 -9.72 21.77 -0.15
N ARG A 294 -9.04 20.81 -0.81
CA ARG A 294 -7.75 20.26 -0.35
C ARG A 294 -6.54 20.71 -1.18
N GLU A 295 -6.76 21.35 -2.32
CA GLU A 295 -5.66 21.81 -3.20
C GLU A 295 -4.63 22.65 -2.46
N SER A 296 -5.07 23.52 -1.56
CA SER A 296 -4.18 24.38 -0.75
C SER A 296 -3.29 23.56 0.18
N ALA A 297 -3.86 22.56 0.87
CA ALA A 297 -3.13 21.64 1.76
C ALA A 297 -2.13 20.78 0.97
N VAL A 298 -2.54 20.29 -0.20
CA VAL A 298 -1.68 19.52 -1.12
C VAL A 298 -0.51 20.37 -1.61
N LYS A 299 -0.77 21.59 -2.10
CA LYS A 299 0.29 22.51 -2.56
C LYS A 299 1.27 22.85 -1.42
N LYS A 300 0.77 23.06 -0.22
CA LYS A 300 1.60 23.27 0.96
C LYS A 300 2.46 22.04 1.29
N ALA A 301 1.87 20.84 1.22
CA ALA A 301 2.60 19.60 1.45
C ALA A 301 3.69 19.36 0.39
N GLU A 302 3.38 19.55 -0.89
CA GLU A 302 4.37 19.44 -1.97
C GLU A 302 5.55 20.38 -1.80
N ASN A 303 5.29 21.61 -1.36
CA ASN A 303 6.32 22.61 -1.07
C ASN A 303 7.22 22.14 0.08
N LEU A 304 6.63 21.69 1.18
CA LEU A 304 7.36 21.17 2.34
C LEU A 304 8.15 19.90 1.99
N ILE A 305 7.57 18.99 1.19
CA ILE A 305 8.26 17.80 0.70
C ILE A 305 9.48 18.19 -0.11
N SER A 306 9.35 19.15 -1.05
CA SER A 306 10.46 19.58 -1.90
C SER A 306 11.60 20.17 -1.07
N ILE A 307 11.31 21.13 -0.19
CA ILE A 307 12.31 21.81 0.66
C ILE A 307 12.99 20.79 1.59
N ASN A 308 12.20 20.01 2.30
CA ASN A 308 12.74 19.07 3.29
C ASN A 308 13.51 17.91 2.63
N SER A 309 13.07 17.41 1.46
CA SER A 309 13.78 16.34 0.77
C SER A 309 15.17 16.77 0.34
N ASP A 310 15.31 17.96 -0.24
CA ASP A 310 16.61 18.49 -0.70
C ASP A 310 17.58 18.66 0.48
N GLN A 311 17.11 19.27 1.56
CA GLN A 311 17.93 19.49 2.76
C GLN A 311 18.37 18.18 3.43
N GLU A 312 17.44 17.24 3.58
CA GLU A 312 17.71 16.00 4.29
C GLU A 312 18.57 15.06 3.46
N PHE A 313 18.36 15.02 2.14
CA PHE A 313 19.17 14.17 1.25
C PHE A 313 20.63 14.62 1.20
N VAL A 314 20.89 15.94 1.25
CA VAL A 314 22.27 16.47 1.38
C VAL A 314 22.91 16.01 2.68
N LYS A 315 22.18 16.05 3.81
CA LYS A 315 22.69 15.57 5.12
C LYS A 315 23.00 14.07 5.08
N LEU A 316 22.12 13.27 4.47
CA LEU A 316 22.31 11.82 4.32
C LEU A 316 23.55 11.50 3.46
N LYS A 317 23.75 12.22 2.36
CA LYS A 317 24.91 12.08 1.51
C LYS A 317 26.21 12.44 2.23
N ASN A 318 26.21 13.54 2.99
CA ASN A 318 27.37 13.97 3.78
C ASN A 318 27.72 12.97 4.88
N ARG A 319 26.71 12.41 5.58
CA ARG A 319 26.92 11.35 6.56
C ARG A 319 27.59 10.12 5.96
N LYS A 320 27.15 9.70 4.78
CA LYS A 320 27.75 8.56 4.08
C LYS A 320 29.21 8.82 3.69
N ASN A 321 29.52 10.02 3.21
CA ASN A 321 30.87 10.43 2.89
C ASN A 321 31.79 10.43 4.13
N LEU A 322 31.30 10.96 5.26
CA LEU A 322 32.01 10.96 6.55
C LEU A 322 32.30 9.54 7.04
N ASN A 323 31.29 8.66 7.01
CA ASN A 323 31.45 7.26 7.42
C ASN A 323 32.46 6.53 6.52
N THR A 324 32.46 6.80 5.23
CA THR A 324 33.43 6.22 4.27
C THR A 324 34.85 6.73 4.54
N ALA A 325 35.01 8.04 4.78
CA ALA A 325 36.28 8.63 5.12
C ALA A 325 36.84 8.10 6.44
N GLN A 326 35.99 7.94 7.48
CA GLN A 326 36.37 7.35 8.76
C GLN A 326 36.84 5.89 8.61
N LYS A 327 36.09 5.08 7.82
CA LYS A 327 36.49 3.69 7.54
C LYS A 327 37.84 3.62 6.83
N LYS A 328 38.05 4.47 5.82
CA LYS A 328 39.31 4.53 5.07
C LYS A 328 40.47 4.92 5.98
N PHE A 329 40.29 5.98 6.79
CA PHE A 329 41.30 6.41 7.77
C PHE A 329 41.64 5.31 8.77
N HIS A 330 40.64 4.58 9.28
CA HIS A 330 40.86 3.47 10.21
C HIS A 330 41.65 2.34 9.55
N GLN A 331 41.33 2.01 8.30
CA GLN A 331 42.06 1.00 7.52
C GLN A 331 43.53 1.40 7.31
N GLU A 332 43.79 2.65 6.93
CA GLU A 332 45.13 3.20 6.77
C GLU A 332 45.94 3.15 8.10
N GLN A 333 45.28 3.40 9.23
CA GLN A 333 45.91 3.29 10.55
C GLN A 333 46.28 1.83 10.92
N ILE A 334 45.46 0.86 10.53
CA ILE A 334 45.74 -0.57 10.70
C ILE A 334 46.96 -0.97 9.86
N GLU A 335 46.98 -0.60 8.57
CA GLU A 335 48.09 -0.90 7.66
C GLU A 335 49.42 -0.30 8.14
N ILE A 336 49.40 0.92 8.69
CA ILE A 336 50.60 1.58 9.25
C ILE A 336 51.11 0.82 10.47
N ARG A 337 50.18 0.37 11.34
CA ARG A 337 50.56 -0.41 12.53
C ARG A 337 51.16 -1.78 12.18
N GLU A 338 50.57 -2.47 11.21
CA GLU A 338 51.09 -3.77 10.74
C GLU A 338 52.51 -3.61 10.15
N LYS A 339 52.75 -2.59 9.35
CA LYS A 339 54.08 -2.28 8.78
C LYS A 339 55.14 -1.80 9.81
N ALA A 340 54.72 -1.41 10.98
CA ALA A 340 55.58 -0.97 12.08
C ALA A 340 55.97 -2.13 13.04
N ILE A 341 55.34 -3.28 12.89
CA ILE A 341 55.55 -4.50 13.69
C ILE A 341 56.46 -5.49 12.93
N ASP A 342 56.55 -5.39 11.59
CA ASP A 342 57.53 -6.08 10.74
C ASP A 342 58.87 -5.30 10.72
#